data_9ce824eb5871950fd102b67f6b39638f
#
_entry.id   9ce824eb5871950fd102b67f6b39638f
#
_cell.length_a   1.000
_cell.length_b   1.000
_cell.length_c   1.000
_cell.angle_alpha   90.00
_cell.angle_beta   90.00
_cell.angle_gamma   90.00
#
_symmetry.space_group_name_H-M   'P 1'
#
loop_
_entity.id
_entity.type
_entity.pdbx_description
1 polymer ?
#
loop_
_entity_poly.entity_id
_entity_poly.type
_entity_poly.pdbx_seq_one_letter_code
_entity_poly.pdbx_strand_id
1 'polypeptide(L)'
;MTRIKLAAGCLALGATVVPGIVIFRTGAGGHAGTLQVNSQHVLKGQGALGDWRTDAPGVRRLITPGDMPKPYATPSSNNDAKLVPRPAGAWPQVPPGFKIEQVANQLENPRLIVTAPNWDLFIAESSPGRIRILRGVDGGSKPPALGIFATGLKRPFGIAFYPPGPNPQFVYVGNTDSVVRFPYQNGDLKAHGESAKIATLPGGGFLHGGGHWTRDVVFSKDGKKMFVSVGSHSNVSDDSAEDHRADILEFNPEGSGERIYASGIRNAVGIAIHPTTGELWASVNERDDLGDDLVPDYITHVVEDGFYGWPWFYLGPNQDPRHAGKHPELRDKVLVPDVLLQSHSASLQMTFYTGTQFPAEYRGDGFAAEHGSWNRSKRTGYKIIRVPMRNGKATGEYEDFVTGFVTQEGKVWGRPVGVTVAADGSLIFTDDASDSVWRVSYTGSK
;
A
#
# COMPACT_ATOMS: atom_id res chain seq x y z
N MET A 1 -1.88 55.10 59.12
CA MET A 1 -0.71 54.20 59.19
C MET A 1 -1.26 52.81 59.45
N THR A 2 -1.51 52.02 58.42
CA THR A 2 -1.99 50.65 58.61
C THR A 2 -1.26 49.79 57.58
N ARG A 3 -0.47 48.86 58.12
CA ARG A 3 0.33 47.94 57.34
C ARG A 3 -0.55 46.79 56.83
N ILE A 4 -0.56 46.57 55.50
CA ILE A 4 -1.17 45.41 54.87
C ILE A 4 -0.10 44.31 54.75
N LYS A 5 -0.34 43.16 55.33
CA LYS A 5 0.45 41.94 55.21
C LYS A 5 0.03 41.20 53.91
N LEU A 6 0.99 40.98 52.99
CA LEU A 6 0.80 40.03 51.89
C LEU A 6 0.98 38.63 52.42
N ALA A 7 -0.04 37.79 52.21
CA ALA A 7 0.05 36.34 52.38
C ALA A 7 0.41 35.72 51.02
N ALA A 8 1.52 35.01 51.01
CA ALA A 8 1.92 34.18 49.87
C ALA A 8 1.16 32.86 49.93
N GLY A 9 0.24 32.65 48.97
CA GLY A 9 -0.42 31.37 48.75
C GLY A 9 0.36 30.51 47.79
N CYS A 10 0.99 29.45 48.27
CA CYS A 10 1.51 28.39 47.39
C CYS A 10 0.35 27.61 46.76
N LEU A 11 0.13 27.75 45.47
CA LEU A 11 -0.69 26.81 44.71
C LEU A 11 0.18 25.62 44.36
N ALA A 12 -0.11 24.49 44.98
CA ALA A 12 0.38 23.19 44.53
C ALA A 12 -0.33 22.77 43.26
N LEU A 13 0.41 22.70 42.13
CA LEU A 13 -0.08 22.05 40.90
C LEU A 13 -0.03 20.55 41.08
N GLY A 14 -1.20 19.96 41.28
CA GLY A 14 -1.37 18.52 41.15
C GLY A 14 -1.28 18.09 39.70
N ALA A 15 -0.21 17.41 39.33
CA ALA A 15 -0.12 16.76 38.03
C ALA A 15 -0.87 15.42 38.11
N THR A 16 -2.02 15.32 37.46
CA THR A 16 -2.66 14.04 37.18
C THR A 16 -1.96 13.41 35.98
N VAL A 17 -1.20 12.37 36.23
CA VAL A 17 -0.58 11.55 35.16
C VAL A 17 -1.64 10.62 34.62
N VAL A 18 -2.17 10.91 33.44
CA VAL A 18 -2.93 9.96 32.61
C VAL A 18 -1.89 9.27 31.72
N PRO A 19 -1.79 7.92 31.73
CA PRO A 19 -0.83 7.23 30.88
C PRO A 19 -1.17 7.47 29.41
N GLY A 20 -0.28 8.15 28.68
CA GLY A 20 -0.31 8.22 27.20
C GLY A 20 -0.34 9.59 26.54
N ILE A 21 -0.66 10.71 27.23
CA ILE A 21 -0.68 12.03 26.59
C ILE A 21 -0.15 13.09 27.56
N VAL A 22 0.99 13.70 27.22
CA VAL A 22 1.49 14.89 27.91
C VAL A 22 1.23 16.09 26.99
N ILE A 23 0.29 16.95 27.36
CA ILE A 23 0.03 18.23 26.67
C ILE A 23 0.79 19.33 27.42
N PHE A 24 1.82 19.88 26.80
CA PHE A 24 2.43 21.14 27.25
C PHE A 24 1.72 22.32 26.58
N ARG A 25 1.06 23.16 27.38
CA ARG A 25 0.64 24.50 26.94
C ARG A 25 1.77 25.49 27.23
N THR A 26 2.41 26.01 26.19
CA THR A 26 3.24 27.20 26.28
C THR A 26 2.42 28.39 25.81
N GLY A 27 2.52 29.51 26.56
CA GLY A 27 1.76 30.72 26.28
C GLY A 27 2.14 31.41 24.98
N ALA A 28 1.16 32.04 24.38
CA ALA A 28 1.14 33.07 23.34
C ALA A 28 2.36 33.15 22.41
N GLY A 29 2.36 32.33 21.36
CA GLY A 29 3.26 32.42 20.22
C GLY A 29 2.96 31.23 19.34
N GLY A 30 2.12 31.42 18.30
CA GLY A 30 1.56 30.33 17.47
C GLY A 30 2.61 29.50 16.76
N HIS A 31 3.00 28.39 17.37
CA HIS A 31 3.65 27.27 16.72
C HIS A 31 2.77 26.04 16.93
N ALA A 32 2.39 25.39 15.85
CA ALA A 32 1.68 24.13 15.90
C ALA A 32 2.51 23.12 16.71
N GLY A 33 1.98 22.68 17.85
CA GLY A 33 2.64 21.70 18.69
C GLY A 33 2.78 20.38 17.96
N THR A 34 3.99 19.91 17.80
CA THR A 34 4.29 18.57 17.31
C THR A 34 3.82 17.55 18.36
N LEU A 35 2.84 16.74 18.04
CA LEU A 35 2.47 15.62 18.89
C LEU A 35 3.65 14.64 18.92
N GLN A 36 4.38 14.57 20.03
CA GLN A 36 5.30 13.45 20.27
C GLN A 36 4.45 12.22 20.64
N VAL A 37 4.24 11.34 19.65
CA VAL A 37 3.62 10.06 19.90
C VAL A 37 4.64 9.12 20.54
N ASN A 38 4.34 8.65 21.74
CA ASN A 38 5.15 7.61 22.38
C ASN A 38 5.00 6.33 21.57
N SER A 39 6.06 5.86 20.91
CA SER A 39 6.11 4.72 19.98
C SER A 39 5.67 3.37 20.56
N GLN A 40 5.29 3.33 21.85
CA GLN A 40 4.80 2.12 22.52
C GLN A 40 3.27 2.01 22.57
N HIS A 41 2.52 3.04 22.17
CA HIS A 41 1.06 3.02 22.25
C HIS A 41 0.44 2.57 20.92
N VAL A 42 -0.21 1.40 20.93
CA VAL A 42 -0.98 0.87 19.80
C VAL A 42 -2.42 1.34 19.93
N LEU A 43 -2.92 2.09 18.95
CA LEU A 43 -4.33 2.48 18.86
C LEU A 43 -5.19 1.23 18.59
N LYS A 44 -6.30 1.10 19.28
CA LYS A 44 -7.24 -0.04 19.20
C LYS A 44 -8.68 0.47 19.18
N GLY A 45 -9.61 -0.39 18.77
CA GLY A 45 -11.04 -0.06 18.71
C GLY A 45 -11.29 1.19 17.87
N GLN A 46 -12.21 2.04 18.29
CA GLN A 46 -12.55 3.28 17.59
C GLN A 46 -11.36 4.24 17.42
N GLY A 47 -10.38 4.19 18.33
CA GLY A 47 -9.15 5.01 18.19
C GLY A 47 -8.28 4.61 17.00
N ALA A 48 -8.36 3.35 16.54
CA ALA A 48 -7.64 2.87 15.37
C ALA A 48 -8.30 3.28 14.04
N LEU A 49 -9.60 3.64 14.06
CA LEU A 49 -10.40 3.99 12.87
C LEU A 49 -10.35 5.49 12.51
N GLY A 50 -9.39 6.25 13.05
CA GLY A 50 -9.21 7.69 12.83
C GLY A 50 -9.08 8.10 11.36
N ASP A 51 -8.74 9.37 11.12
CA ASP A 51 -8.53 9.93 9.79
C ASP A 51 -7.11 10.55 9.65
N TRP A 52 -6.78 11.14 8.50
CA TRP A 52 -5.44 11.71 8.22
C TRP A 52 -4.90 12.66 9.30
N ARG A 53 -5.76 13.27 10.12
CA ARG A 53 -5.35 14.20 11.20
C ARG A 53 -4.75 13.48 12.39
N THR A 54 -4.98 12.17 12.47
CA THR A 54 -4.39 11.28 13.49
C THR A 54 -3.19 10.50 12.97
N ASP A 55 -2.85 10.67 11.68
CA ASP A 55 -1.71 10.00 11.06
C ASP A 55 -0.41 10.76 11.40
N ALA A 56 0.57 10.03 11.91
CA ALA A 56 1.93 10.52 12.10
C ALA A 56 2.91 9.34 12.07
N PRO A 57 4.17 9.54 11.64
CA PRO A 57 5.16 8.49 11.65
C PRO A 57 5.31 7.86 13.04
N GLY A 58 5.26 6.51 13.11
CA GLY A 58 5.33 5.75 14.35
C GLY A 58 3.98 5.49 15.03
N VAL A 59 2.86 6.03 14.52
CA VAL A 59 1.52 5.67 15.02
C VAL A 59 1.20 4.25 14.62
N ARG A 60 0.96 3.39 15.61
CA ARG A 60 0.61 1.97 15.41
C ARG A 60 -0.86 1.74 15.63
N ARG A 61 -1.45 0.85 14.83
CA ARG A 61 -2.87 0.46 14.92
C ARG A 61 -3.02 -1.04 14.91
N LEU A 62 -3.93 -1.54 15.71
CA LEU A 62 -4.46 -2.90 15.67
C LEU A 62 -5.97 -2.80 15.49
N ILE A 63 -6.43 -3.22 14.33
CA ILE A 63 -7.85 -3.30 13.95
C ILE A 63 -8.24 -4.78 13.92
N THR A 64 -9.34 -5.13 14.54
CA THR A 64 -9.87 -6.50 14.59
C THR A 64 -11.27 -6.56 14.01
N PRO A 65 -11.78 -7.73 13.59
CA PRO A 65 -13.17 -7.87 13.14
C PRO A 65 -14.21 -7.38 14.16
N GLY A 66 -13.88 -7.47 15.46
CA GLY A 66 -14.74 -7.01 16.53
C GLY A 66 -14.86 -5.49 16.67
N ASP A 67 -13.95 -4.73 16.05
CA ASP A 67 -13.97 -3.27 16.07
C ASP A 67 -14.86 -2.67 14.97
N MET A 68 -15.29 -3.51 14.01
CA MET A 68 -16.04 -3.06 12.85
C MET A 68 -17.48 -2.70 13.18
N PRO A 69 -17.99 -1.59 12.66
CA PRO A 69 -19.39 -1.22 12.81
C PRO A 69 -20.29 -2.16 12.00
N LYS A 70 -21.59 -2.10 12.26
CA LYS A 70 -22.58 -2.75 11.40
C LYS A 70 -22.62 -2.07 10.02
N PRO A 71 -23.00 -2.80 8.95
CA PRO A 71 -23.27 -2.17 7.66
C PRO A 71 -24.23 -1.00 7.79
N TYR A 72 -23.93 0.08 7.07
CA TYR A 72 -24.70 1.32 7.04
C TYR A 72 -24.77 2.07 8.39
N ALA A 73 -23.82 1.85 9.30
CA ALA A 73 -23.72 2.62 10.55
C ALA A 73 -23.47 4.11 10.29
N THR A 74 -22.86 4.45 9.16
CA THR A 74 -22.77 5.80 8.59
C THR A 74 -23.25 5.77 7.14
N PRO A 75 -23.76 6.90 6.60
CA PRO A 75 -24.02 7.03 5.16
C PRO A 75 -22.74 6.81 4.37
N SER A 76 -22.86 6.21 3.20
CA SER A 76 -21.74 6.15 2.25
C SER A 76 -21.42 7.54 1.71
N SER A 77 -20.15 7.81 1.52
CA SER A 77 -19.64 9.11 1.09
C SER A 77 -19.00 9.02 -0.29
N ASN A 78 -19.09 10.10 -1.06
CA ASN A 78 -18.28 10.34 -2.23
C ASN A 78 -17.40 11.57 -1.96
N ASN A 79 -16.14 11.35 -1.65
CA ASN A 79 -15.19 12.39 -1.25
C ASN A 79 -13.86 12.20 -1.96
N ASP A 80 -13.89 12.30 -3.29
CA ASP A 80 -12.71 12.18 -4.14
C ASP A 80 -11.57 13.10 -3.71
N ALA A 81 -10.34 12.67 -3.95
CA ALA A 81 -9.16 13.45 -3.67
C ALA A 81 -9.15 14.75 -4.47
N LYS A 82 -9.20 15.89 -3.78
CA LYS A 82 -9.00 17.21 -4.39
C LYS A 82 -7.51 17.46 -4.51
N LEU A 83 -6.95 17.13 -5.68
CA LEU A 83 -5.51 17.27 -5.93
C LEU A 83 -5.09 18.73 -6.00
N VAL A 84 -3.97 19.05 -5.38
CA VAL A 84 -3.30 20.36 -5.42
C VAL A 84 -1.80 20.15 -5.64
N PRO A 85 -1.10 21.12 -6.23
CA PRO A 85 0.36 21.11 -6.22
C PRO A 85 0.91 21.03 -4.81
N ARG A 86 2.09 20.44 -4.63
CA ARG A 86 2.75 20.40 -3.32
C ARG A 86 2.87 21.82 -2.74
N PRO A 87 2.33 22.10 -1.56
CA PRO A 87 2.45 23.42 -0.93
C PRO A 87 3.91 23.79 -0.71
N ALA A 88 4.23 25.10 -0.82
CA ALA A 88 5.58 25.58 -0.59
C ALA A 88 6.08 25.16 0.81
N GLY A 89 7.25 24.53 0.86
CA GLY A 89 7.84 24.02 2.09
C GLY A 89 7.22 22.74 2.65
N ALA A 90 6.20 22.17 2.02
CA ALA A 90 5.64 20.89 2.45
C ALA A 90 6.57 19.72 2.05
N TRP A 91 6.80 18.83 3.00
CA TRP A 91 7.54 17.60 2.84
C TRP A 91 6.78 16.44 3.51
N PRO A 92 6.88 15.22 2.97
CA PRO A 92 6.38 14.08 3.69
C PRO A 92 7.13 13.91 5.00
N GLN A 93 6.47 13.34 5.99
CA GLN A 93 7.02 13.13 7.32
C GLN A 93 7.44 11.66 7.45
N VAL A 94 8.58 11.43 8.13
CA VAL A 94 9.16 10.10 8.39
C VAL A 94 9.54 9.97 9.87
N PRO A 95 9.73 8.75 10.41
CA PRO A 95 10.12 8.57 11.82
C PRO A 95 11.47 9.22 12.15
N PRO A 96 11.74 9.51 13.43
CA PRO A 96 13.05 10.00 13.87
C PRO A 96 14.20 9.10 13.39
N GLY A 97 15.29 9.72 12.95
CA GLY A 97 16.46 9.03 12.39
C GLY A 97 16.34 8.70 10.90
N PHE A 98 15.17 8.91 10.29
CA PHE A 98 14.99 8.78 8.85
C PHE A 98 15.04 10.13 8.15
N LYS A 99 15.45 10.11 6.88
CA LYS A 99 15.46 11.25 5.96
C LYS A 99 14.64 10.90 4.72
N ILE A 100 13.90 11.86 4.17
CA ILE A 100 13.17 11.71 2.92
C ILE A 100 13.67 12.70 1.88
N GLU A 101 13.77 12.23 0.63
CA GLU A 101 14.26 13.00 -0.52
C GLU A 101 13.39 12.70 -1.74
N GLN A 102 13.14 13.72 -2.57
CA GLN A 102 12.56 13.53 -3.90
C GLN A 102 13.70 13.26 -4.88
N VAL A 103 13.71 12.08 -5.49
CA VAL A 103 14.81 11.62 -6.36
C VAL A 103 14.51 11.74 -7.85
N ALA A 104 13.22 11.81 -8.22
CA ALA A 104 12.76 12.10 -9.59
C ALA A 104 11.38 12.77 -9.56
N ASN A 105 11.10 13.62 -10.57
CA ASN A 105 9.83 14.33 -10.71
C ASN A 105 9.44 14.58 -12.19
N GLN A 106 10.02 13.81 -13.12
CA GLN A 106 9.76 13.91 -14.56
C GLN A 106 9.09 12.63 -15.07
N LEU A 107 8.17 12.11 -14.28
CA LEU A 107 7.37 10.96 -14.62
C LEU A 107 5.95 11.40 -15.05
N GLU A 108 5.18 10.45 -15.51
CA GLU A 108 3.78 10.66 -15.88
C GLU A 108 2.96 9.47 -15.38
N ASN A 109 2.14 9.71 -14.33
CA ASN A 109 1.34 8.69 -13.68
C ASN A 109 2.17 7.44 -13.28
N PRO A 110 3.26 7.60 -12.49
CA PRO A 110 4.08 6.49 -12.04
C PRO A 110 3.29 5.61 -11.06
N ARG A 111 3.27 4.31 -11.33
CA ARG A 111 2.52 3.35 -10.54
C ARG A 111 3.46 2.38 -9.84
N LEU A 112 3.37 1.09 -10.12
CA LEU A 112 4.23 0.09 -9.51
C LEU A 112 5.71 0.34 -9.81
N ILE A 113 6.58 0.07 -8.84
CA ILE A 113 8.03 0.20 -8.94
C ILE A 113 8.70 -1.07 -8.43
N VAL A 114 9.68 -1.58 -9.17
CA VAL A 114 10.49 -2.73 -8.73
C VAL A 114 11.97 -2.47 -8.94
N THR A 115 12.77 -3.07 -8.08
CA THR A 115 14.23 -3.03 -8.17
C THR A 115 14.71 -4.24 -8.96
N ALA A 116 15.41 -4.00 -10.07
CA ALA A 116 16.07 -5.03 -10.85
C ALA A 116 17.30 -5.60 -10.11
N PRO A 117 17.76 -6.81 -10.45
CA PRO A 117 18.95 -7.39 -9.80
C PRO A 117 20.24 -6.57 -9.96
N ASN A 118 20.32 -5.73 -10.98
CA ASN A 118 21.41 -4.76 -11.18
C ASN A 118 21.16 -3.41 -10.51
N TRP A 119 20.11 -3.30 -9.67
CA TRP A 119 19.70 -2.14 -8.90
C TRP A 119 19.05 -0.98 -9.67
N ASP A 120 18.81 -1.13 -10.95
CA ASP A 120 17.94 -0.20 -11.68
C ASP A 120 16.50 -0.31 -11.15
N LEU A 121 15.80 0.82 -11.10
CA LEU A 121 14.39 0.85 -10.74
C LEU A 121 13.53 0.86 -12.01
N PHE A 122 12.66 -0.13 -12.15
CA PHE A 122 11.67 -0.21 -13.21
C PHE A 122 10.34 0.33 -12.71
N ILE A 123 9.75 1.27 -13.44
CA ILE A 123 8.53 1.98 -13.04
C ILE A 123 7.49 1.85 -14.15
N ALA A 124 6.31 1.36 -13.79
CA ALA A 124 5.16 1.38 -14.69
C ALA A 124 4.55 2.78 -14.73
N GLU A 125 4.58 3.43 -15.87
CA GLU A 125 3.79 4.63 -16.16
C GLU A 125 2.53 4.19 -16.91
N SER A 126 1.45 3.97 -16.17
CA SER A 126 0.28 3.26 -16.69
C SER A 126 -0.50 4.07 -17.71
N SER A 127 -0.70 5.38 -17.51
CA SER A 127 -1.45 6.23 -18.43
C SER A 127 -0.75 6.38 -19.81
N PRO A 128 0.57 6.65 -19.88
CA PRO A 128 1.27 6.69 -21.16
C PRO A 128 1.58 5.30 -21.74
N GLY A 129 1.32 4.21 -21.01
CA GLY A 129 1.51 2.84 -21.51
C GLY A 129 2.98 2.48 -21.73
N ARG A 130 3.85 2.78 -20.75
CA ARG A 130 5.29 2.53 -20.86
C ARG A 130 5.92 2.09 -19.55
N ILE A 131 7.12 1.49 -19.64
CA ILE A 131 7.99 1.18 -18.50
C ILE A 131 9.17 2.13 -18.56
N ARG A 132 9.44 2.82 -17.45
CA ARG A 132 10.62 3.67 -17.24
C ARG A 132 11.69 2.92 -16.48
N ILE A 133 12.95 3.32 -16.70
CA ILE A 133 14.08 2.91 -15.87
C ILE A 133 14.65 4.15 -15.20
N LEU A 134 14.83 4.09 -13.89
CA LEU A 134 15.55 5.08 -13.11
C LEU A 134 16.82 4.43 -12.54
N ARG A 135 17.99 4.93 -12.95
CA ARG A 135 19.31 4.40 -12.60
C ARG A 135 20.07 5.38 -11.73
N GLY A 136 20.80 4.88 -10.73
CA GLY A 136 21.67 5.70 -9.89
C GLY A 136 20.94 6.38 -8.72
N VAL A 137 20.00 5.69 -8.09
CA VAL A 137 19.19 6.20 -6.95
C VAL A 137 19.85 5.93 -5.60
N ASP A 138 21.07 5.42 -5.59
CA ASP A 138 21.83 4.99 -4.41
C ASP A 138 22.42 6.14 -3.56
N GLY A 139 22.02 7.39 -3.81
CA GLY A 139 22.51 8.55 -3.09
C GLY A 139 23.90 9.02 -3.54
N GLY A 140 24.37 8.56 -4.70
CA GLY A 140 25.59 9.01 -5.34
C GLY A 140 25.56 10.50 -5.70
N SER A 141 26.73 11.05 -6.06
CA SER A 141 26.90 12.48 -6.40
C SER A 141 26.29 12.89 -7.74
N LYS A 142 25.85 11.94 -8.57
CA LYS A 142 25.23 12.19 -9.88
C LYS A 142 23.71 12.11 -9.78
N PRO A 143 22.98 13.03 -10.45
CA PRO A 143 21.53 12.90 -10.58
C PRO A 143 21.16 11.55 -11.20
N PRO A 144 20.06 10.90 -10.75
CA PRO A 144 19.56 9.68 -11.36
C PRO A 144 19.26 9.87 -12.85
N ALA A 145 19.59 8.88 -13.66
CA ALA A 145 19.29 8.87 -15.09
C ALA A 145 17.95 8.19 -15.34
N LEU A 146 17.05 8.84 -16.09
CA LEU A 146 15.72 8.36 -16.41
C LEU A 146 15.65 7.95 -17.89
N GLY A 147 15.32 6.68 -18.18
CA GLY A 147 15.16 6.11 -19.51
C GLY A 147 13.79 5.53 -19.77
N ILE A 148 13.51 5.08 -20.99
CA ILE A 148 12.31 4.36 -21.39
C ILE A 148 12.72 2.95 -21.81
N PHE A 149 12.27 1.92 -21.07
CA PHE A 149 12.54 0.52 -21.39
C PHE A 149 11.63 0.00 -22.50
N ALA A 150 10.31 0.21 -22.37
CA ALA A 150 9.32 -0.26 -23.34
C ALA A 150 8.14 0.71 -23.42
N THR A 151 7.45 0.71 -24.58
CA THR A 151 6.25 1.51 -24.86
C THR A 151 5.18 0.67 -25.54
N GLY A 152 3.99 1.24 -25.77
CA GLY A 152 2.89 0.57 -26.48
C GLY A 152 2.17 -0.48 -25.61
N LEU A 153 2.30 -0.38 -24.29
CA LEU A 153 1.65 -1.26 -23.33
C LEU A 153 0.23 -0.80 -22.99
N LYS A 154 -0.63 -1.74 -22.58
CA LYS A 154 -2.03 -1.46 -22.24
C LYS A 154 -2.18 -1.22 -20.74
N ARG A 155 -1.92 0.02 -20.30
CA ARG A 155 -1.99 0.39 -18.88
C ARG A 155 -1.18 -0.57 -18.00
N PRO A 156 0.14 -0.68 -18.21
CA PRO A 156 0.98 -1.60 -17.46
C PRO A 156 0.94 -1.27 -15.97
N PHE A 157 0.96 -2.32 -15.12
CA PHE A 157 1.07 -2.15 -13.69
C PHE A 157 2.16 -3.07 -13.11
N GLY A 158 1.95 -4.39 -13.08
CA GLY A 158 2.89 -5.38 -12.56
C GLY A 158 4.17 -5.47 -13.39
N ILE A 159 5.30 -5.64 -12.72
CA ILE A 159 6.60 -5.87 -13.34
C ILE A 159 7.33 -6.95 -12.55
N ALA A 160 7.80 -8.00 -13.22
CA ALA A 160 8.58 -9.06 -12.59
C ALA A 160 9.75 -9.51 -13.45
N PHE A 161 10.86 -9.91 -12.81
CA PHE A 161 12.04 -10.45 -13.48
C PHE A 161 12.01 -11.97 -13.43
N TYR A 162 12.32 -12.62 -14.55
CA TYR A 162 12.32 -14.08 -14.67
C TYR A 162 13.56 -14.61 -15.41
N PRO A 163 14.15 -15.75 -14.98
CA PRO A 163 13.89 -16.43 -13.69
C PRO A 163 14.23 -15.54 -12.49
N PRO A 164 13.61 -15.80 -11.32
CA PRO A 164 13.99 -15.11 -10.08
C PRO A 164 15.47 -15.30 -9.77
N GLY A 165 16.12 -14.26 -9.26
CA GLY A 165 17.54 -14.31 -8.90
C GLY A 165 18.39 -13.29 -9.65
N PRO A 166 19.75 -13.44 -9.61
CA PRO A 166 20.65 -12.39 -10.05
C PRO A 166 20.75 -12.23 -11.58
N ASN A 167 20.33 -13.22 -12.38
CA ASN A 167 20.50 -13.24 -13.83
C ASN A 167 19.19 -13.53 -14.57
N PRO A 168 18.17 -12.65 -14.47
CA PRO A 168 16.94 -12.81 -15.22
C PRO A 168 17.16 -12.68 -16.73
N GLN A 169 16.36 -13.39 -17.50
CA GLN A 169 16.39 -13.40 -18.95
C GLN A 169 15.19 -12.65 -19.55
N PHE A 170 14.19 -12.36 -18.71
CA PHE A 170 12.97 -11.69 -19.13
C PHE A 170 12.48 -10.69 -18.09
N VAL A 171 11.83 -9.63 -18.58
CA VAL A 171 10.94 -8.76 -17.80
C VAL A 171 9.51 -9.07 -18.20
N TYR A 172 8.69 -9.47 -17.23
CA TYR A 172 7.25 -9.66 -17.40
C TYR A 172 6.51 -8.40 -17.00
N VAL A 173 5.47 -8.07 -17.74
CA VAL A 173 4.64 -6.89 -17.49
C VAL A 173 3.17 -7.29 -17.49
N GLY A 174 2.48 -6.97 -16.40
CA GLY A 174 1.01 -7.10 -16.28
C GLY A 174 0.33 -5.89 -16.93
N ASN A 175 -0.27 -6.09 -18.10
CA ASN A 175 -1.21 -5.16 -18.72
C ASN A 175 -2.63 -5.43 -18.18
N THR A 176 -3.57 -4.52 -18.44
CA THR A 176 -4.97 -4.71 -18.02
C THR A 176 -5.58 -6.02 -18.52
N ASP A 177 -5.25 -6.47 -19.74
CA ASP A 177 -5.87 -7.61 -20.41
C ASP A 177 -4.91 -8.78 -20.69
N SER A 178 -3.68 -8.70 -20.23
CA SER A 178 -2.65 -9.68 -20.57
C SER A 178 -1.42 -9.61 -19.69
N VAL A 179 -0.66 -10.69 -19.63
CA VAL A 179 0.75 -10.67 -19.25
C VAL A 179 1.59 -10.76 -20.51
N VAL A 180 2.55 -9.84 -20.67
CA VAL A 180 3.55 -9.88 -21.74
C VAL A 180 4.94 -9.99 -21.15
N ARG A 181 5.93 -10.49 -21.91
CA ARG A 181 7.33 -10.48 -21.52
C ARG A 181 8.25 -9.96 -22.60
N PHE A 182 9.32 -9.33 -22.20
CA PHE A 182 10.42 -8.86 -23.06
C PHE A 182 11.68 -9.65 -22.74
N PRO A 183 12.51 -10.03 -23.74
CA PRO A 183 13.89 -10.45 -23.49
C PRO A 183 14.65 -9.36 -22.72
N TYR A 184 15.44 -9.76 -21.74
CA TYR A 184 16.16 -8.85 -20.85
C TYR A 184 17.51 -9.42 -20.44
N GLN A 185 18.49 -8.54 -20.35
CA GLN A 185 19.78 -8.78 -19.72
C GLN A 185 20.05 -7.68 -18.69
N ASN A 186 20.67 -8.02 -17.56
CA ASN A 186 21.01 -7.02 -16.55
C ASN A 186 21.79 -5.85 -17.15
N GLY A 187 21.26 -4.64 -16.91
CA GLY A 187 21.83 -3.40 -17.39
C GLY A 187 21.20 -2.86 -18.68
N ASP A 188 20.26 -3.59 -19.27
CA ASP A 188 19.51 -3.11 -20.43
C ASP A 188 18.67 -1.87 -20.07
N LEU A 189 18.88 -0.79 -20.82
CA LEU A 189 18.11 0.45 -20.70
C LEU A 189 16.92 0.49 -21.64
N LYS A 190 16.81 -0.49 -22.54
CA LYS A 190 15.76 -0.60 -23.54
C LYS A 190 15.50 -2.08 -23.83
N ALA A 191 14.22 -2.43 -24.02
CA ALA A 191 13.84 -3.79 -24.38
C ALA A 191 14.48 -4.22 -25.71
N HIS A 192 14.94 -5.48 -25.78
CA HIS A 192 15.42 -6.12 -26.98
C HIS A 192 14.23 -6.78 -27.71
N GLY A 193 13.84 -6.22 -28.88
CA GLY A 193 12.77 -6.76 -29.68
C GLY A 193 11.36 -6.47 -29.15
N GLU A 194 10.38 -7.17 -29.71
CA GLU A 194 8.97 -7.04 -29.37
C GLU A 194 8.61 -7.91 -28.16
N SER A 195 7.53 -7.52 -27.46
CA SER A 195 7.00 -8.34 -26.36
C SER A 195 6.30 -9.60 -26.89
N ALA A 196 6.47 -10.70 -26.17
CA ALA A 196 5.66 -11.91 -26.35
C ALA A 196 4.49 -11.91 -25.36
N LYS A 197 3.26 -12.15 -25.84
CA LYS A 197 2.09 -12.36 -24.96
C LYS A 197 2.18 -13.74 -24.32
N ILE A 198 2.10 -13.78 -22.98
CA ILE A 198 2.22 -14.99 -22.16
C ILE A 198 0.85 -15.49 -21.69
N ALA A 199 0.01 -14.59 -21.20
CA ALA A 199 -1.34 -14.95 -20.76
C ALA A 199 -2.35 -13.89 -21.23
N THR A 200 -3.58 -14.31 -21.50
CA THR A 200 -4.74 -13.42 -21.66
C THR A 200 -5.47 -13.37 -20.34
N LEU A 201 -5.84 -12.18 -19.91
CA LEU A 201 -6.53 -11.94 -18.65
C LEU A 201 -7.91 -11.31 -18.91
N PRO A 202 -8.87 -11.45 -17.99
CA PRO A 202 -10.11 -10.69 -18.08
C PRO A 202 -9.78 -9.20 -18.15
N GLY A 203 -10.00 -8.59 -19.32
CA GLY A 203 -9.80 -7.17 -19.54
C GLY A 203 -10.81 -6.36 -18.74
N GLY A 204 -10.56 -5.10 -18.55
CA GLY A 204 -11.48 -4.21 -17.89
C GLY A 204 -11.06 -2.77 -18.11
N GLY A 205 -12.03 -1.93 -18.34
CA GLY A 205 -11.84 -0.51 -18.51
C GLY A 205 -11.59 0.17 -17.18
N PHE A 206 -11.80 1.45 -17.16
CA PHE A 206 -11.73 2.33 -16.01
C PHE A 206 -12.78 1.94 -14.94
N LEU A 207 -12.55 2.31 -13.69
CA LEU A 207 -13.45 2.14 -12.54
C LEU A 207 -14.91 2.57 -12.78
N HIS A 208 -15.18 3.40 -13.77
CA HIS A 208 -16.52 3.86 -14.15
C HIS A 208 -17.13 3.05 -15.31
N GLY A 209 -17.07 1.72 -15.26
CA GLY A 209 -17.77 0.87 -16.22
C GLY A 209 -17.00 -0.36 -16.74
N GLY A 210 -15.82 -0.65 -16.22
CA GLY A 210 -15.00 -1.78 -16.71
C GLY A 210 -14.21 -2.51 -15.64
N GLY A 211 -14.41 -2.21 -14.37
CA GLY A 211 -13.76 -2.91 -13.26
C GLY A 211 -12.33 -2.47 -12.95
N HIS A 212 -11.73 -3.16 -12.00
CA HIS A 212 -10.35 -2.94 -11.59
C HIS A 212 -9.39 -3.35 -12.72
N TRP A 213 -8.46 -2.48 -13.04
CA TRP A 213 -7.63 -2.60 -14.24
C TRP A 213 -6.18 -3.03 -13.94
N THR A 214 -5.74 -2.96 -12.70
CA THR A 214 -4.37 -3.34 -12.31
C THR A 214 -4.20 -4.85 -12.37
N ARG A 215 -3.02 -5.31 -12.82
CA ARG A 215 -2.59 -6.70 -12.82
C ARG A 215 -1.17 -6.73 -12.30
N ASP A 216 -0.98 -7.20 -11.08
CA ASP A 216 0.36 -7.43 -10.56
C ASP A 216 0.82 -8.86 -10.88
N VAL A 217 2.12 -9.04 -11.03
CA VAL A 217 2.74 -10.31 -11.44
C VAL A 217 3.94 -10.60 -10.57
N VAL A 218 3.97 -11.78 -9.95
CA VAL A 218 5.15 -12.26 -9.22
C VAL A 218 5.40 -13.74 -9.52
N PHE A 219 6.63 -14.19 -9.28
CA PHE A 219 7.00 -15.59 -9.40
C PHE A 219 7.26 -16.22 -8.03
N SER A 220 6.89 -17.49 -7.88
CA SER A 220 7.32 -18.27 -6.73
C SER A 220 8.85 -18.26 -6.61
N LYS A 221 9.36 -18.43 -5.40
CA LYS A 221 10.81 -18.35 -5.12
C LYS A 221 11.65 -19.34 -5.94
N ASP A 222 11.09 -20.50 -6.26
CA ASP A 222 11.72 -21.52 -7.12
C ASP A 222 11.50 -21.27 -8.63
N GLY A 223 10.79 -20.22 -8.99
CA GLY A 223 10.50 -19.82 -10.37
C GLY A 223 9.54 -20.73 -11.12
N LYS A 224 8.86 -21.69 -10.45
CA LYS A 224 7.98 -22.65 -11.15
C LYS A 224 6.55 -22.16 -11.36
N LYS A 225 6.12 -21.16 -10.59
CA LYS A 225 4.78 -20.61 -10.63
C LYS A 225 4.83 -19.11 -10.89
N MET A 226 3.90 -18.63 -11.71
CA MET A 226 3.61 -17.22 -11.91
C MET A 226 2.24 -16.93 -11.30
N PHE A 227 2.17 -15.95 -10.39
CA PHE A 227 0.92 -15.49 -9.80
C PHE A 227 0.55 -14.14 -10.41
N VAL A 228 -0.74 -13.99 -10.73
CA VAL A 228 -1.29 -12.77 -11.32
C VAL A 228 -2.53 -12.35 -10.56
N SER A 229 -2.57 -11.12 -10.07
CA SER A 229 -3.75 -10.58 -9.41
C SER A 229 -4.75 -10.03 -10.44
N VAL A 230 -6.04 -10.34 -10.25
CA VAL A 230 -7.13 -9.85 -11.10
C VAL A 230 -8.26 -9.32 -10.23
N GLY A 231 -8.39 -8.01 -10.11
CA GLY A 231 -9.45 -7.39 -9.32
C GLY A 231 -10.84 -7.52 -9.98
N SER A 232 -11.90 -7.37 -9.18
CA SER A 232 -13.30 -7.50 -9.59
C SER A 232 -13.68 -6.56 -10.75
N HIS A 233 -14.71 -6.92 -11.48
CA HIS A 233 -15.32 -6.05 -12.49
C HIS A 233 -16.18 -4.95 -11.84
N SER A 234 -16.89 -5.30 -10.81
CA SER A 234 -17.84 -4.43 -10.11
C SER A 234 -17.43 -4.18 -8.66
N ASN A 235 -18.23 -3.38 -7.95
CA ASN A 235 -18.12 -3.24 -6.50
C ASN A 235 -18.47 -4.55 -5.77
N VAL A 236 -19.58 -5.20 -6.18
CA VAL A 236 -20.15 -6.31 -5.40
C VAL A 236 -21.07 -7.23 -6.23
N SER A 237 -21.03 -7.20 -7.56
CA SER A 237 -21.83 -8.11 -8.38
C SER A 237 -21.36 -9.57 -8.26
N ASP A 238 -22.27 -10.50 -8.55
CA ASP A 238 -22.01 -11.93 -8.67
C ASP A 238 -22.44 -12.50 -10.05
N ASP A 239 -22.41 -11.64 -11.07
CA ASP A 239 -22.71 -12.05 -12.46
C ASP A 239 -21.47 -12.58 -13.18
N SER A 240 -21.67 -13.12 -14.39
CA SER A 240 -20.60 -13.75 -15.18
C SER A 240 -19.49 -12.78 -15.65
N ALA A 241 -19.66 -11.47 -15.51
CA ALA A 241 -18.58 -10.51 -15.77
C ALA A 241 -17.45 -10.60 -14.70
N GLU A 242 -17.72 -11.29 -13.61
CA GLU A 242 -16.76 -11.57 -12.53
C GLU A 242 -16.00 -12.90 -12.71
N ASP A 243 -16.25 -13.66 -13.76
CA ASP A 243 -15.54 -14.91 -14.01
C ASP A 243 -14.02 -14.65 -14.12
N HIS A 244 -13.20 -15.41 -13.34
CA HIS A 244 -11.75 -15.24 -13.19
C HIS A 244 -11.35 -13.84 -12.71
N ARG A 245 -12.21 -13.20 -11.90
CA ARG A 245 -11.96 -11.91 -11.27
C ARG A 245 -12.15 -11.98 -9.75
N ALA A 246 -11.65 -10.98 -9.05
CA ALA A 246 -11.51 -10.99 -7.59
C ALA A 246 -10.70 -12.20 -7.11
N ASP A 247 -9.71 -12.58 -7.91
CA ASP A 247 -8.93 -13.81 -7.79
C ASP A 247 -7.43 -13.51 -7.87
N ILE A 248 -6.64 -14.42 -7.33
CA ILE A 248 -5.24 -14.60 -7.70
C ILE A 248 -5.20 -15.82 -8.63
N LEU A 249 -4.71 -15.62 -9.85
CA LEU A 249 -4.52 -16.67 -10.83
C LEU A 249 -3.07 -17.20 -10.75
N GLU A 250 -2.92 -18.52 -10.90
CA GLU A 250 -1.64 -19.20 -11.02
C GLU A 250 -1.46 -19.73 -12.45
N PHE A 251 -0.24 -19.61 -12.95
CA PHE A 251 0.20 -20.13 -14.24
C PHE A 251 1.58 -20.76 -14.10
N ASN A 252 1.95 -21.62 -15.05
CA ASN A 252 3.37 -21.86 -15.33
C ASN A 252 4.02 -20.57 -15.88
N PRO A 253 5.34 -20.38 -15.76
CA PRO A 253 6.00 -19.14 -16.21
C PRO A 253 5.77 -18.81 -17.69
N GLU A 254 5.56 -19.78 -18.53
CA GLU A 254 5.26 -19.62 -19.96
C GLU A 254 3.77 -19.39 -20.25
N GLY A 255 2.92 -19.28 -19.24
CA GLY A 255 1.49 -18.94 -19.35
C GLY A 255 0.54 -20.12 -19.50
N SER A 256 1.04 -21.35 -19.47
CA SER A 256 0.18 -22.55 -19.43
C SER A 256 -0.29 -22.88 -18.02
N GLY A 257 -1.24 -23.82 -17.88
CA GLY A 257 -1.68 -24.36 -16.59
C GLY A 257 -2.45 -23.37 -15.72
N GLU A 258 -3.23 -22.47 -16.34
CA GLU A 258 -4.07 -21.50 -15.62
C GLU A 258 -5.00 -22.18 -14.62
N ARG A 259 -5.01 -21.70 -13.39
CA ARG A 259 -6.01 -22.04 -12.36
C ARG A 259 -6.22 -20.86 -11.40
N ILE A 260 -7.34 -20.86 -10.71
CA ILE A 260 -7.57 -19.96 -9.59
C ILE A 260 -6.75 -20.48 -8.39
N TYR A 261 -5.80 -19.70 -7.91
CA TYR A 261 -4.99 -20.00 -6.73
C TYR A 261 -5.71 -19.65 -5.43
N ALA A 262 -6.38 -18.48 -5.40
CA ALA A 262 -7.21 -18.03 -4.30
C ALA A 262 -8.33 -17.14 -4.83
N SER A 263 -9.51 -17.16 -4.18
CA SER A 263 -10.72 -16.50 -4.66
C SER A 263 -11.38 -15.60 -3.62
N GLY A 264 -12.30 -14.75 -4.08
CA GLY A 264 -13.03 -13.82 -3.23
C GLY A 264 -12.15 -12.70 -2.65
N ILE A 265 -11.04 -12.40 -3.29
CA ILE A 265 -10.13 -11.29 -2.98
C ILE A 265 -10.49 -10.12 -3.88
N ARG A 266 -11.38 -9.25 -3.44
CA ARG A 266 -12.02 -8.23 -4.29
C ARG A 266 -11.06 -7.52 -5.24
N ASN A 267 -9.98 -6.94 -4.75
CA ASN A 267 -8.98 -6.25 -5.57
C ASN A 267 -7.60 -6.30 -4.91
N ALA A 268 -6.89 -7.40 -5.11
CA ALA A 268 -5.48 -7.50 -4.76
C ALA A 268 -4.67 -6.66 -5.74
N VAL A 269 -4.26 -5.45 -5.34
CA VAL A 269 -3.51 -4.55 -6.21
C VAL A 269 -2.03 -4.85 -6.19
N GLY A 270 -1.46 -5.09 -5.02
CA GLY A 270 -0.06 -5.50 -4.86
C GLY A 270 0.03 -6.93 -4.37
N ILE A 271 0.90 -7.73 -4.98
CA ILE A 271 1.25 -9.06 -4.50
C ILE A 271 2.77 -9.18 -4.33
N ALA A 272 3.21 -9.92 -3.33
CA ALA A 272 4.64 -10.09 -3.04
C ALA A 272 4.94 -11.48 -2.48
N ILE A 273 6.13 -11.99 -2.76
CA ILE A 273 6.62 -13.24 -2.15
C ILE A 273 7.43 -12.90 -0.91
N HIS A 274 7.06 -13.48 0.22
CA HIS A 274 7.81 -13.30 1.46
C HIS A 274 9.23 -13.89 1.32
N PRO A 275 10.28 -13.10 1.55
CA PRO A 275 11.64 -13.47 1.18
C PRO A 275 12.18 -14.72 1.92
N THR A 276 11.70 -14.96 3.13
CA THR A 276 12.14 -16.11 3.95
C THR A 276 11.22 -17.31 3.77
N THR A 277 9.91 -17.16 3.93
CA THR A 277 8.95 -18.29 3.91
C THR A 277 8.60 -18.73 2.50
N GLY A 278 8.67 -17.83 1.49
CA GLY A 278 8.22 -18.09 0.12
C GLY A 278 6.70 -18.01 -0.06
N GLU A 279 5.97 -17.65 0.98
CA GLU A 279 4.51 -17.45 0.94
C GLU A 279 4.13 -16.24 0.09
N LEU A 280 3.03 -16.36 -0.63
CA LEU A 280 2.42 -15.25 -1.37
C LEU A 280 1.64 -14.35 -0.41
N TRP A 281 1.83 -13.05 -0.53
CA TRP A 281 1.11 -12.01 0.23
C TRP A 281 0.38 -11.08 -0.72
N ALA A 282 -0.71 -10.48 -0.26
CA ALA A 282 -1.50 -9.52 -1.01
C ALA A 282 -1.87 -8.30 -0.17
N SER A 283 -1.89 -7.15 -0.84
CA SER A 283 -2.46 -5.88 -0.40
C SER A 283 -3.76 -5.63 -1.15
N VAL A 284 -4.87 -5.48 -0.45
CA VAL A 284 -6.22 -5.64 -0.99
C VAL A 284 -7.10 -4.46 -0.67
N ASN A 285 -7.80 -3.96 -1.70
CA ASN A 285 -8.88 -2.99 -1.55
C ASN A 285 -10.23 -3.70 -1.47
N GLU A 286 -10.95 -3.46 -0.41
CA GLU A 286 -12.27 -4.01 -0.18
C GLU A 286 -13.41 -3.15 -0.79
N ARG A 287 -14.65 -3.65 -0.61
CA ARG A 287 -15.86 -3.08 -1.22
C ARG A 287 -16.28 -1.76 -0.59
N ASP A 288 -16.99 -0.99 -1.37
CA ASP A 288 -17.53 0.32 -1.01
C ASP A 288 -19.02 0.23 -0.61
N ASP A 289 -19.56 1.36 -0.14
CA ASP A 289 -20.99 1.61 0.09
C ASP A 289 -21.61 0.88 1.29
N LEU A 290 -20.82 0.49 2.29
CA LEU A 290 -21.32 -0.03 3.55
C LEU A 290 -21.10 0.94 4.73
N GLY A 291 -20.59 2.14 4.47
CA GLY A 291 -20.29 3.18 5.45
C GLY A 291 -18.81 3.51 5.55
N ASP A 292 -18.47 4.54 6.32
CA ASP A 292 -17.11 5.08 6.43
C ASP A 292 -16.06 4.07 6.92
N ASP A 293 -16.42 3.20 7.87
CA ASP A 293 -15.50 2.30 8.54
C ASP A 293 -15.73 0.81 8.19
N LEU A 294 -16.42 0.54 7.06
CA LEU A 294 -16.68 -0.82 6.57
C LEU A 294 -16.70 -0.87 5.03
N VAL A 295 -16.03 -1.82 4.39
CA VAL A 295 -15.23 -2.93 4.87
C VAL A 295 -13.76 -2.46 4.92
N PRO A 296 -12.96 -2.89 5.90
CA PRO A 296 -11.56 -2.52 5.96
C PRO A 296 -10.77 -3.13 4.80
N ASP A 297 -9.86 -2.35 4.23
CA ASP A 297 -8.80 -2.87 3.39
C ASP A 297 -7.87 -3.75 4.22
N TYR A 298 -7.04 -4.57 3.59
CA TYR A 298 -6.22 -5.50 4.36
C TYR A 298 -4.92 -5.92 3.65
N ILE A 299 -4.00 -6.44 4.45
CA ILE A 299 -2.81 -7.16 3.99
C ILE A 299 -2.86 -8.58 4.56
N THR A 300 -2.61 -9.59 3.73
CA THR A 300 -2.71 -10.99 4.15
C THR A 300 -1.76 -11.89 3.37
N HIS A 301 -1.31 -12.99 4.02
CA HIS A 301 -0.79 -14.11 3.26
C HIS A 301 -1.92 -14.76 2.47
N VAL A 302 -1.63 -15.22 1.26
CA VAL A 302 -2.62 -15.81 0.36
C VAL A 302 -2.53 -17.33 0.46
N VAL A 303 -3.59 -17.93 0.98
CA VAL A 303 -3.69 -19.40 1.14
C VAL A 303 -4.13 -20.02 -0.18
N GLU A 304 -3.42 -21.08 -0.61
CA GLU A 304 -3.83 -21.89 -1.78
C GLU A 304 -5.23 -22.44 -1.56
N ASP A 305 -6.10 -22.32 -2.58
CA ASP A 305 -7.53 -22.67 -2.55
C ASP A 305 -8.34 -21.89 -1.50
N GLY A 306 -7.75 -20.80 -0.94
CA GLY A 306 -8.38 -19.95 0.06
C GLY A 306 -9.51 -19.09 -0.53
N PHE A 307 -10.57 -18.89 0.28
CA PHE A 307 -11.69 -18.01 -0.06
C PHE A 307 -11.79 -16.85 0.95
N TYR A 308 -11.74 -15.61 0.46
CA TYR A 308 -11.73 -14.39 1.28
C TYR A 308 -13.09 -13.68 1.34
N GLY A 309 -14.11 -14.22 0.70
CA GLY A 309 -15.52 -13.90 0.93
C GLY A 309 -16.20 -13.05 -0.14
N TRP A 310 -15.49 -12.18 -0.89
CA TRP A 310 -16.13 -11.36 -1.92
C TRP A 310 -16.80 -12.21 -3.01
N PRO A 311 -17.99 -11.86 -3.49
CA PRO A 311 -18.80 -10.69 -3.12
C PRO A 311 -19.74 -10.93 -1.93
N TRP A 312 -19.95 -12.16 -1.48
CA TRP A 312 -21.04 -12.59 -0.60
C TRP A 312 -20.75 -12.34 0.88
N PHE A 313 -19.48 -12.44 1.29
CA PHE A 313 -19.04 -12.33 2.68
C PHE A 313 -17.83 -11.41 2.80
N TYR A 314 -17.46 -11.03 4.04
CA TYR A 314 -16.26 -10.29 4.39
C TYR A 314 -15.83 -10.62 5.83
N LEU A 315 -14.54 -10.56 6.13
CA LEU A 315 -13.97 -10.77 7.47
C LEU A 315 -14.55 -12.01 8.19
N GLY A 316 -14.43 -13.16 7.58
CA GLY A 316 -15.04 -14.39 8.08
C GLY A 316 -16.54 -14.45 7.76
N PRO A 317 -17.43 -14.89 8.69
CA PRO A 317 -18.81 -15.23 8.38
C PRO A 317 -19.76 -14.04 8.20
N ASN A 318 -19.26 -12.81 8.10
CA ASN A 318 -20.11 -11.62 7.94
C ASN A 318 -20.67 -11.56 6.53
N GLN A 319 -21.98 -11.72 6.38
CA GLN A 319 -22.62 -11.65 5.07
C GLN A 319 -22.83 -10.20 4.62
N ASP A 320 -22.51 -9.91 3.37
CA ASP A 320 -22.86 -8.63 2.74
C ASP A 320 -24.39 -8.52 2.66
N PRO A 321 -25.00 -7.45 3.19
CA PRO A 321 -26.46 -7.32 3.22
C PRO A 321 -27.09 -7.26 1.83
N ARG A 322 -26.33 -6.88 0.78
CA ARG A 322 -26.77 -6.88 -0.62
C ARG A 322 -26.89 -8.28 -1.20
N HIS A 323 -26.27 -9.28 -0.55
CA HIS A 323 -26.31 -10.68 -0.90
C HIS A 323 -26.95 -11.55 0.19
N ALA A 324 -27.85 -10.98 0.99
CA ALA A 324 -28.51 -11.67 2.10
C ALA A 324 -29.10 -13.02 1.67
N GLY A 325 -28.73 -14.10 2.38
CA GLY A 325 -29.20 -15.46 2.13
C GLY A 325 -28.54 -16.21 0.98
N LYS A 326 -27.64 -15.59 0.20
CA LYS A 326 -26.88 -16.26 -0.85
C LYS A 326 -25.71 -17.05 -0.27
N HIS A 327 -25.41 -18.20 -0.86
CA HIS A 327 -24.23 -19.04 -0.61
C HIS A 327 -23.94 -19.36 0.87
N PRO A 328 -24.94 -19.78 1.67
CA PRO A 328 -24.72 -20.09 3.09
C PRO A 328 -23.67 -21.18 3.32
N GLU A 329 -23.43 -22.06 2.34
CA GLU A 329 -22.41 -23.13 2.36
C GLU A 329 -20.97 -22.61 2.30
N LEU A 330 -20.76 -21.34 1.92
CA LEU A 330 -19.45 -20.70 1.89
C LEU A 330 -19.10 -19.97 3.18
N ARG A 331 -20.07 -19.68 4.04
CA ARG A 331 -19.93 -18.84 5.23
C ARG A 331 -18.75 -19.22 6.12
N ASP A 332 -18.64 -20.51 6.41
CA ASP A 332 -17.61 -21.02 7.34
C ASP A 332 -16.27 -21.29 6.65
N LYS A 333 -16.17 -21.03 5.33
CA LYS A 333 -14.95 -21.16 4.54
C LYS A 333 -14.21 -19.83 4.38
N VAL A 334 -14.83 -18.71 4.76
CA VAL A 334 -14.27 -17.39 4.56
C VAL A 334 -13.12 -17.15 5.52
N LEU A 335 -11.95 -16.87 4.95
CA LEU A 335 -10.76 -16.54 5.71
C LEU A 335 -10.82 -15.11 6.26
N VAL A 336 -10.23 -14.91 7.44
CA VAL A 336 -10.02 -13.58 8.01
C VAL A 336 -8.60 -13.14 7.65
N PRO A 337 -8.40 -11.96 7.06
CA PRO A 337 -7.08 -11.45 6.72
C PRO A 337 -6.18 -11.21 7.95
N ASP A 338 -4.86 -11.26 7.75
CA ASP A 338 -3.88 -11.12 8.85
C ASP A 338 -3.82 -9.73 9.44
N VAL A 339 -3.92 -8.67 8.63
CA VAL A 339 -3.80 -7.27 9.05
C VAL A 339 -4.92 -6.45 8.43
N LEU A 340 -5.82 -5.97 9.26
CA LEU A 340 -6.89 -5.07 8.83
C LEU A 340 -6.38 -3.63 8.86
N LEU A 341 -6.70 -2.89 7.80
CA LEU A 341 -6.36 -1.48 7.63
C LEU A 341 -7.60 -0.61 7.87
N GLN A 342 -7.41 0.70 7.98
CA GLN A 342 -8.55 1.61 7.94
C GLN A 342 -9.30 1.43 6.62
N SER A 343 -10.64 1.37 6.69
CA SER A 343 -11.49 1.16 5.52
C SER A 343 -11.25 2.21 4.44
N HIS A 344 -11.26 1.77 3.19
CA HIS A 344 -11.09 2.63 2.01
C HIS A 344 -9.72 3.30 1.89
N SER A 345 -8.67 2.81 2.58
CA SER A 345 -7.30 3.35 2.47
C SER A 345 -6.71 3.22 1.07
N ALA A 346 -7.27 2.34 0.25
CA ALA A 346 -6.82 1.99 -1.09
C ALA A 346 -5.36 1.49 -1.09
N SER A 347 -5.12 0.37 -0.38
CA SER A 347 -3.82 -0.26 -0.27
C SER A 347 -3.37 -0.82 -1.63
N LEU A 348 -2.20 -0.42 -2.12
CA LEU A 348 -1.71 -0.73 -3.46
C LEU A 348 -0.48 -1.65 -3.41
N GLN A 349 0.66 -1.25 -3.97
CA GLN A 349 1.84 -2.13 -3.96
C GLN A 349 2.36 -2.35 -2.54
N MET A 350 2.77 -3.58 -2.28
CA MET A 350 3.51 -3.96 -1.08
C MET A 350 4.87 -4.57 -1.43
N THR A 351 5.80 -4.50 -0.49
CA THR A 351 7.10 -5.17 -0.55
C THR A 351 7.54 -5.59 0.85
N PHE A 352 8.51 -6.52 0.94
CA PHE A 352 9.18 -6.84 2.19
C PHE A 352 10.56 -6.18 2.26
N TYR A 353 10.91 -5.64 3.42
CA TYR A 353 12.18 -4.98 3.62
C TYR A 353 13.33 -6.00 3.74
N THR A 354 14.12 -6.09 2.69
CA THR A 354 15.30 -6.98 2.62
C THR A 354 16.62 -6.23 2.81
N GLY A 355 16.57 -4.89 2.97
CA GLY A 355 17.74 -4.05 3.13
C GLY A 355 18.40 -4.19 4.51
N THR A 356 19.60 -3.63 4.62
CA THR A 356 20.38 -3.58 5.88
C THR A 356 20.62 -2.17 6.37
N GLN A 357 20.12 -1.15 5.66
CA GLN A 357 20.30 0.26 6.02
C GLN A 357 19.45 0.63 7.23
N PHE A 358 18.18 0.22 7.27
CA PHE A 358 17.28 0.49 8.40
C PHE A 358 17.68 -0.30 9.65
N PRO A 359 17.27 0.12 10.85
CA PRO A 359 17.45 -0.65 12.08
C PRO A 359 17.00 -2.12 11.93
N ALA A 360 17.62 -3.00 12.70
CA ALA A 360 17.40 -4.45 12.59
C ALA A 360 15.94 -4.86 12.76
N GLU A 361 15.16 -4.11 13.51
CA GLU A 361 13.72 -4.35 13.77
C GLU A 361 12.82 -4.20 12.53
N TYR A 362 13.33 -3.54 11.46
CA TYR A 362 12.60 -3.39 10.20
C TYR A 362 12.81 -4.56 9.23
N ARG A 363 13.82 -5.42 9.49
CA ARG A 363 14.18 -6.49 8.56
C ARG A 363 13.10 -7.56 8.48
N GLY A 364 12.64 -7.82 7.26
CA GLY A 364 11.57 -8.76 6.98
C GLY A 364 10.16 -8.20 7.16
N ASP A 365 10.00 -6.95 7.64
CA ASP A 365 8.70 -6.31 7.73
C ASP A 365 8.14 -5.98 6.35
N GLY A 366 6.80 -5.99 6.25
CA GLY A 366 6.08 -5.52 5.08
C GLY A 366 6.02 -3.99 5.03
N PHE A 367 6.04 -3.43 3.82
CA PHE A 367 5.72 -2.03 3.55
C PHE A 367 4.68 -1.97 2.45
N ALA A 368 3.66 -1.11 2.60
CA ALA A 368 2.62 -0.93 1.61
C ALA A 368 2.30 0.55 1.40
N ALA A 369 1.87 0.87 0.18
CA ALA A 369 1.45 2.21 -0.21
C ALA A 369 -0.07 2.32 -0.11
N GLU A 370 -0.55 3.27 0.69
CA GLU A 370 -1.96 3.60 0.85
C GLU A 370 -2.27 4.83 -0.01
N HIS A 371 -3.00 4.61 -1.10
CA HIS A 371 -3.27 5.63 -2.12
C HIS A 371 -4.26 6.69 -1.66
N GLY A 372 -5.14 6.33 -0.73
CA GLY A 372 -6.09 7.21 -0.08
C GLY A 372 -7.53 7.07 -0.53
N SER A 373 -8.43 7.34 0.40
CA SER A 373 -9.86 7.09 0.30
C SER A 373 -10.60 8.05 -0.63
N TRP A 374 -11.67 7.53 -1.24
CA TRP A 374 -12.72 8.30 -1.88
C TRP A 374 -14.10 8.01 -1.25
N ASN A 375 -14.36 6.77 -0.84
CA ASN A 375 -15.64 6.35 -0.25
C ASN A 375 -15.65 6.51 1.28
N ARG A 376 -15.20 7.68 1.76
CA ARG A 376 -15.17 7.99 3.19
C ARG A 376 -15.36 9.48 3.42
N SER A 377 -16.19 9.86 4.40
CA SER A 377 -16.48 11.26 4.73
C SER A 377 -15.25 12.04 5.17
N LYS A 378 -14.37 11.39 5.93
CA LYS A 378 -13.06 11.91 6.35
C LYS A 378 -11.96 11.04 5.77
N ARG A 379 -10.99 11.67 5.10
CA ARG A 379 -9.91 10.97 4.39
C ARG A 379 -9.11 10.05 5.28
N THR A 380 -8.70 8.91 4.71
CA THR A 380 -7.71 8.00 5.28
C THR A 380 -6.79 7.49 4.18
N GLY A 381 -5.73 6.77 4.53
CA GLY A 381 -4.68 6.42 3.59
C GLY A 381 -3.77 7.63 3.30
N TYR A 382 -3.30 7.80 2.05
CA TYR A 382 -2.32 8.83 1.65
C TYR A 382 -1.03 8.73 2.47
N LYS A 383 -0.46 7.52 2.56
CA LYS A 383 0.71 7.23 3.39
C LYS A 383 1.44 5.97 2.93
N ILE A 384 2.65 5.76 3.40
CA ILE A 384 3.29 4.44 3.41
C ILE A 384 3.13 3.87 4.81
N ILE A 385 2.74 2.62 4.90
CA ILE A 385 2.66 1.88 6.16
C ILE A 385 3.74 0.82 6.27
N ARG A 386 4.11 0.48 7.50
CA ARG A 386 4.91 -0.68 7.89
C ARG A 386 4.00 -1.74 8.50
N VAL A 387 4.17 -2.98 8.13
CA VAL A 387 3.51 -4.16 8.72
C VAL A 387 4.58 -4.95 9.47
N PRO A 388 4.61 -4.89 10.81
CA PRO A 388 5.60 -5.63 11.60
C PRO A 388 5.41 -7.13 11.46
N MET A 389 6.51 -7.83 11.17
CA MET A 389 6.53 -9.28 11.00
C MET A 389 7.32 -9.95 12.14
N ARG A 390 6.87 -11.13 12.57
CA ARG A 390 7.61 -11.97 13.52
C ARG A 390 7.62 -13.41 13.03
N ASN A 391 8.81 -13.97 12.83
CA ASN A 391 8.97 -15.34 12.33
C ASN A 391 8.19 -15.62 11.04
N GLY A 392 8.17 -14.66 10.11
CA GLY A 392 7.46 -14.75 8.84
C GLY A 392 5.94 -14.54 8.91
N LYS A 393 5.38 -14.18 10.06
CA LYS A 393 3.95 -13.89 10.23
C LYS A 393 3.73 -12.44 10.63
N ALA A 394 2.67 -11.83 10.14
CA ALA A 394 2.26 -10.49 10.57
C ALA A 394 1.80 -10.51 12.03
N THR A 395 2.04 -9.41 12.73
CA THR A 395 1.61 -9.26 14.14
C THR A 395 0.14 -8.88 14.28
N GLY A 396 -0.54 -8.60 13.16
CA GLY A 396 -1.89 -8.02 13.12
C GLY A 396 -1.90 -6.49 13.18
N GLU A 397 -0.77 -5.88 13.51
CA GLU A 397 -0.63 -4.43 13.61
C GLU A 397 -0.03 -3.84 12.33
N TYR A 398 -0.30 -2.54 12.11
CA TYR A 398 0.45 -1.74 11.16
C TYR A 398 0.87 -0.39 11.77
N GLU A 399 1.87 0.24 11.17
CA GLU A 399 2.45 1.50 11.62
C GLU A 399 2.50 2.50 10.48
N ASP A 400 2.10 3.75 10.73
CA ASP A 400 2.29 4.84 9.78
C ASP A 400 3.80 5.11 9.63
N PHE A 401 4.35 4.98 8.42
CA PHE A 401 5.77 5.15 8.17
C PHE A 401 6.10 6.46 7.44
N VAL A 402 5.41 6.76 6.33
CA VAL A 402 5.50 8.06 5.67
C VAL A 402 4.12 8.68 5.61
N THR A 403 3.98 9.92 6.10
CA THR A 403 2.69 10.64 6.17
C THR A 403 2.84 12.08 5.66
N GLY A 404 1.77 12.88 5.75
CA GLY A 404 1.82 14.32 5.49
C GLY A 404 1.41 14.74 4.08
N PHE A 405 0.77 13.87 3.30
CA PHE A 405 0.33 14.16 1.93
C PHE A 405 -1.03 14.88 1.83
N VAL A 406 -1.69 15.10 2.96
CA VAL A 406 -2.98 15.80 3.03
C VAL A 406 -2.80 17.10 3.78
N THR A 407 -3.31 18.22 3.22
CA THR A 407 -3.27 19.53 3.88
C THR A 407 -4.26 19.62 5.03
N GLN A 408 -4.16 20.65 5.86
CA GLN A 408 -5.10 20.87 6.96
C GLN A 408 -6.54 21.05 6.48
N GLU A 409 -6.74 21.58 5.26
CA GLU A 409 -8.04 21.74 4.61
C GLU A 409 -8.54 20.45 3.92
N GLY A 410 -7.83 19.33 4.05
CA GLY A 410 -8.19 18.06 3.44
C GLY A 410 -7.93 17.97 1.93
N LYS A 411 -7.12 18.86 1.34
CA LYS A 411 -6.64 18.74 -0.03
C LYS A 411 -5.44 17.80 -0.08
N VAL A 412 -5.24 17.12 -1.20
CA VAL A 412 -4.24 16.06 -1.36
C VAL A 412 -3.15 16.55 -2.32
N TRP A 413 -1.88 16.45 -1.93
CA TRP A 413 -0.75 16.81 -2.78
C TRP A 413 0.16 15.63 -3.13
N GLY A 414 -0.06 14.45 -2.53
CA GLY A 414 0.66 13.23 -2.83
C GLY A 414 -0.23 12.00 -2.61
N ARG A 415 -0.03 10.98 -3.45
CA ARG A 415 -0.75 9.70 -3.44
C ARG A 415 0.24 8.56 -3.70
N PRO A 416 0.81 7.95 -2.65
CA PRO A 416 1.73 6.83 -2.79
C PRO A 416 1.10 5.65 -3.52
N VAL A 417 1.87 4.99 -4.40
CA VAL A 417 1.39 3.85 -5.21
C VAL A 417 2.31 2.66 -5.12
N GLY A 418 3.54 2.82 -5.55
CA GLY A 418 4.54 1.75 -5.61
C GLY A 418 5.54 1.86 -4.47
N VAL A 419 6.09 0.74 -4.01
CA VAL A 419 7.10 0.71 -2.97
C VAL A 419 8.10 -0.42 -3.21
N THR A 420 9.40 -0.13 -3.10
CA THR A 420 10.50 -1.10 -3.27
C THR A 420 11.71 -0.73 -2.42
N VAL A 421 12.69 -1.63 -2.36
CA VAL A 421 13.96 -1.43 -1.63
C VAL A 421 15.09 -1.23 -2.63
N ALA A 422 15.85 -0.15 -2.48
CA ALA A 422 17.00 0.16 -3.34
C ALA A 422 18.27 -0.59 -2.92
N ALA A 423 19.32 -0.47 -3.76
CA ALA A 423 20.62 -1.12 -3.56
C ALA A 423 21.26 -0.84 -2.20
N ASP A 424 21.17 0.38 -1.73
CA ASP A 424 21.74 0.83 -0.46
C ASP A 424 20.85 0.50 0.76
N GLY A 425 19.71 -0.17 0.53
CA GLY A 425 18.73 -0.50 1.56
C GLY A 425 17.76 0.62 1.90
N SER A 426 17.76 1.75 1.17
CA SER A 426 16.72 2.76 1.31
C SER A 426 15.37 2.27 0.76
N LEU A 427 14.26 2.80 1.28
CA LEU A 427 12.93 2.53 0.75
C LEU A 427 12.63 3.58 -0.33
N ILE A 428 12.15 3.12 -1.47
CA ILE A 428 11.73 3.98 -2.60
C ILE A 428 10.24 3.82 -2.81
N PHE A 429 9.54 4.91 -3.09
CA PHE A 429 8.13 4.85 -3.46
C PHE A 429 7.78 5.85 -4.55
N THR A 430 6.76 5.51 -5.34
CA THR A 430 6.17 6.38 -6.37
C THR A 430 4.96 7.12 -5.82
N ASP A 431 4.69 8.29 -6.38
CA ASP A 431 3.55 9.15 -6.06
C ASP A 431 2.94 9.67 -7.36
N ASP A 432 1.72 9.24 -7.69
CA ASP A 432 1.05 9.57 -8.95
C ASP A 432 0.28 10.91 -8.92
N ALA A 433 0.14 11.54 -7.75
CA ALA A 433 -0.42 12.88 -7.66
C ALA A 433 0.62 13.97 -7.93
N SER A 434 1.89 13.70 -7.63
CA SER A 434 3.00 14.63 -7.85
C SER A 434 3.98 14.16 -8.93
N ASP A 435 3.66 13.08 -9.66
CA ASP A 435 4.47 12.49 -10.73
C ASP A 435 5.94 12.28 -10.33
N SER A 436 6.15 11.78 -9.12
CA SER A 436 7.47 11.76 -8.49
C SER A 436 7.85 10.41 -7.90
N VAL A 437 9.15 10.27 -7.63
CA VAL A 437 9.75 9.17 -6.86
C VAL A 437 10.43 9.74 -5.64
N TRP A 438 10.19 9.12 -4.50
CA TRP A 438 10.71 9.48 -3.20
C TRP A 438 11.63 8.40 -2.66
N ARG A 439 12.64 8.80 -1.90
CA ARG A 439 13.60 7.92 -1.22
C ARG A 439 13.57 8.20 0.27
N VAL A 440 13.43 7.16 1.07
CA VAL A 440 13.57 7.20 2.54
C VAL A 440 14.81 6.45 2.94
N SER A 441 15.74 7.12 3.62
CA SER A 441 17.00 6.54 4.11
C SER A 441 17.12 6.71 5.62
N TYR A 442 17.80 5.78 6.29
CA TYR A 442 18.11 5.91 7.71
C TYR A 442 19.47 6.55 7.91
N THR A 443 19.52 7.62 8.69
CA THR A 443 20.73 8.41 8.97
C THR A 443 21.07 8.44 10.46
N GLY A 444 20.25 7.81 11.31
CA GLY A 444 20.53 7.70 12.74
C GLY A 444 21.67 6.74 13.05
N SER A 445 22.16 6.77 14.27
CA SER A 445 23.08 5.74 14.78
C SER A 445 22.34 4.40 14.90
N LYS A 446 22.96 3.35 14.36
CA LYS A 446 22.46 1.96 14.47
C LYS A 446 22.66 1.41 15.85
#